data_834aa40caf026722558dff3159d38117
#
_entry.id   834aa40caf026722558dff3159d38117
#
_cell.length_a   1.000
_cell.length_b   1.000
_cell.length_c   1.000
_cell.angle_alpha   90.00
_cell.angle_beta   90.00
_cell.angle_gamma   90.00
#
_symmetry.space_group_name_H-M   'P 1'
#
loop_
_entity.id
_entity.type
_entity.pdbx_description
1 polymer ?
#
loop_
_entity_poly.entity_id
_entity_poly.type
_entity_poly.pdbx_seq_one_letter_code
_entity_poly.pdbx_strand_id
1 'polypeptide(L)'
;MKKLFSPILALFTCLILFASCGGSKSQEPKPKYIVQVSIGHWKAPTFSAEQIIARLDSVSRLIPIEKVIIGWSLDKEVYRKVGAYLHEHDINMLLWLPLFAETEEVLDNSPAVDLWGRLPAEYAAGGFRFNCPTDPQNLSNVIGLYDRCFSDCGFDGVFLDRVRTQSFVSGVGGVLNCGCPLCTEHFAAEGVDLAEVRAAWEKKGDEFLSVSHYDPVSGFEFADPLAADFFRAKGHIVSNSVAAVADSLHQRGLEVGLDLYAPFMAPFVGQDYEILSQHADFIKPMLYRMTFAPAGMGYEYDLLRKAIPGAKGYPDIQMDVAFLESQLEAMADCPCAKYPGIEINYRADIVPTSPEYVAESLAAVMRYHFDGLDLSWNIMEAPDAHIACLGK
;
A
#
# COMPACT_ATOMS: atom_id res chain seq x y z
N MET A 1 -68.92 -59.22 -24.63
CA MET A 1 -69.18 -58.97 -23.19
C MET A 1 -68.27 -57.83 -22.71
N LYS A 2 -68.85 -56.69 -22.59
CA LYS A 2 -68.14 -55.41 -22.23
C LYS A 2 -68.42 -55.17 -20.78
N LYS A 3 -67.35 -55.02 -19.97
CA LYS A 3 -67.47 -54.44 -18.60
C LYS A 3 -66.98 -53.03 -18.57
N LEU A 4 -67.88 -52.08 -18.23
CA LEU A 4 -67.60 -50.70 -17.90
C LEU A 4 -66.86 -50.63 -16.56
N PHE A 5 -65.81 -49.81 -16.50
CA PHE A 5 -65.29 -49.30 -15.24
C PHE A 5 -65.39 -47.77 -15.24
N SER A 6 -66.07 -47.28 -14.21
CA SER A 6 -66.23 -45.88 -13.90
C SER A 6 -64.99 -45.32 -13.15
N PRO A 7 -64.51 -44.12 -13.39
CA PRO A 7 -63.46 -43.55 -12.54
C PRO A 7 -64.08 -42.71 -11.46
N ILE A 8 -63.63 -42.97 -10.23
CA ILE A 8 -63.90 -42.19 -9.03
C ILE A 8 -62.98 -40.95 -9.08
N LEU A 9 -63.61 -39.79 -9.07
CA LEU A 9 -62.96 -38.46 -8.99
C LEU A 9 -62.56 -38.18 -7.54
N ALA A 10 -61.27 -38.30 -7.22
CA ALA A 10 -60.72 -37.88 -5.92
C ALA A 10 -60.32 -36.40 -5.95
N LEU A 11 -61.05 -35.56 -5.25
CA LEU A 11 -60.77 -34.16 -5.02
C LEU A 11 -59.60 -34.08 -4.02
N PHE A 12 -58.40 -33.69 -4.50
CA PHE A 12 -57.26 -33.34 -3.64
C PHE A 12 -57.33 -31.85 -3.37
N THR A 13 -57.71 -31.47 -2.15
CA THR A 13 -57.66 -30.11 -1.63
C THR A 13 -56.23 -29.82 -1.24
N CYS A 14 -55.47 -29.09 -2.08
CA CYS A 14 -54.18 -28.55 -1.73
C CYS A 14 -54.35 -27.36 -0.77
N LEU A 15 -54.03 -27.58 0.52
CA LEU A 15 -53.79 -26.52 1.49
C LEU A 15 -52.41 -25.91 1.14
N ILE A 16 -52.39 -24.72 0.56
CA ILE A 16 -51.20 -23.93 0.40
C ILE A 16 -50.90 -23.24 1.73
N LEU A 17 -49.99 -23.81 2.49
CA LEU A 17 -49.38 -23.15 3.64
C LEU A 17 -48.43 -22.07 3.08
N PHE A 18 -48.84 -20.82 3.15
CA PHE A 18 -47.94 -19.67 3.00
C PHE A 18 -47.00 -19.65 4.23
N ALA A 19 -45.86 -20.32 4.12
CA ALA A 19 -44.73 -20.06 4.99
C ALA A 19 -44.23 -18.66 4.66
N SER A 20 -44.57 -17.68 5.50
CA SER A 20 -43.94 -16.36 5.55
C SER A 20 -42.47 -16.59 5.87
N CYS A 21 -41.61 -16.65 4.87
CA CYS A 21 -40.18 -16.46 5.05
C CYS A 21 -39.97 -15.02 5.46
N GLY A 22 -39.93 -14.78 6.77
CA GLY A 22 -39.30 -13.59 7.31
C GLY A 22 -37.85 -13.60 6.87
N GLY A 23 -37.50 -12.85 5.81
CA GLY A 23 -36.15 -12.65 5.41
C GLY A 23 -35.40 -12.02 6.58
N SER A 24 -34.55 -12.81 7.25
CA SER A 24 -33.48 -12.24 8.04
C SER A 24 -32.70 -11.35 7.08
N LYS A 25 -32.71 -10.04 7.27
CA LYS A 25 -31.73 -9.15 6.65
C LYS A 25 -30.40 -9.77 7.01
N SER A 26 -29.70 -10.35 6.04
CA SER A 26 -28.29 -10.68 6.20
C SER A 26 -27.61 -9.39 6.61
N GLN A 27 -27.12 -9.31 7.85
CA GLN A 27 -26.26 -8.22 8.25
C GLN A 27 -25.08 -8.25 7.27
N GLU A 28 -24.88 -7.15 6.57
CA GLU A 28 -23.65 -7.02 5.76
C GLU A 28 -22.47 -7.29 6.68
N PRO A 29 -21.46 -8.07 6.22
CA PRO A 29 -20.30 -8.36 7.04
C PRO A 29 -19.66 -7.04 7.46
N LYS A 30 -19.40 -6.89 8.75
CA LYS A 30 -18.70 -5.70 9.25
C LYS A 30 -17.30 -5.64 8.61
N PRO A 31 -16.84 -4.43 8.23
CA PRO A 31 -15.50 -4.30 7.67
C PRO A 31 -14.46 -4.76 8.69
N LYS A 32 -13.42 -5.41 8.20
CA LYS A 32 -12.24 -5.77 8.97
C LYS A 32 -11.24 -4.63 8.93
N TYR A 33 -10.51 -4.43 10.01
CA TYR A 33 -9.57 -3.32 10.09
C TYR A 33 -8.16 -3.82 10.35
N ILE A 34 -7.21 -3.30 9.56
CA ILE A 34 -5.79 -3.29 9.90
C ILE A 34 -5.52 -1.96 10.59
N VAL A 35 -4.74 -1.97 11.67
CA VAL A 35 -4.29 -0.75 12.34
C VAL A 35 -2.76 -0.71 12.36
N GLN A 36 -2.20 0.49 12.24
CA GLN A 36 -0.77 0.71 12.25
C GLN A 36 -0.32 1.31 13.58
N VAL A 37 0.75 0.76 14.16
CA VAL A 37 1.41 1.24 15.37
C VAL A 37 2.84 1.62 15.04
N SER A 38 3.09 2.92 14.90
CA SER A 38 4.47 3.44 14.83
C SER A 38 4.99 3.61 16.25
N ILE A 39 5.92 2.75 16.66
CA ILE A 39 6.51 2.82 18.00
C ILE A 39 7.71 3.77 18.10
N GLY A 40 8.01 4.49 17.02
CA GLY A 40 8.90 5.64 17.02
C GLY A 40 10.28 5.35 16.46
N HIS A 41 11.26 4.96 17.26
CA HIS A 41 12.66 4.95 16.85
C HIS A 41 13.31 3.57 16.99
N TRP A 42 14.22 3.22 16.07
CA TRP A 42 14.95 1.95 16.11
C TRP A 42 15.63 1.66 17.46
N LYS A 43 16.23 2.66 18.07
CA LYS A 43 17.02 2.54 19.33
C LYS A 43 16.19 2.69 20.59
N ALA A 44 15.06 3.41 20.52
CA ALA A 44 14.23 3.68 21.69
C ALA A 44 12.76 3.86 21.27
N PRO A 45 11.86 2.95 21.65
CA PRO A 45 10.45 3.10 21.36
C PRO A 45 9.88 4.31 22.08
N THR A 46 8.98 5.04 21.43
CA THR A 46 8.24 6.17 22.01
C THR A 46 7.15 5.70 22.96
N PHE A 47 6.58 4.50 22.69
CA PHE A 47 5.50 3.90 23.46
C PHE A 47 5.97 2.59 24.09
N SER A 48 5.61 2.37 25.37
CA SER A 48 5.80 1.06 26.01
C SER A 48 4.79 0.03 25.51
N ALA A 49 5.05 -1.25 25.71
CA ALA A 49 4.10 -2.32 25.39
C ALA A 49 2.75 -2.14 26.11
N GLU A 50 2.77 -1.71 27.36
CA GLU A 50 1.56 -1.47 28.16
C GLU A 50 0.71 -0.33 27.59
N GLN A 51 1.34 0.74 27.08
CA GLN A 51 0.63 1.85 26.42
C GLN A 51 0.00 1.40 25.10
N ILE A 52 0.73 0.60 24.32
CA ILE A 52 0.24 0.06 23.04
C ILE A 52 -0.95 -0.87 23.30
N ILE A 53 -0.83 -1.81 24.23
CA ILE A 53 -1.90 -2.75 24.61
C ILE A 53 -3.14 -1.99 25.09
N ALA A 54 -2.98 -1.01 25.98
CA ALA A 54 -4.09 -0.21 26.48
C ALA A 54 -4.82 0.54 25.35
N ARG A 55 -4.07 1.04 24.36
CA ARG A 55 -4.66 1.69 23.18
C ARG A 55 -5.42 0.70 22.31
N LEU A 56 -4.81 -0.43 21.99
CA LEU A 56 -5.43 -1.49 21.18
C LEU A 56 -6.70 -2.04 21.84
N ASP A 57 -6.70 -2.28 23.15
CA ASP A 57 -7.88 -2.68 23.91
C ASP A 57 -9.00 -1.63 23.82
N SER A 58 -8.65 -0.33 23.92
CA SER A 58 -9.63 0.75 23.77
C SER A 58 -10.24 0.79 22.36
N VAL A 59 -9.41 0.61 21.32
CA VAL A 59 -9.84 0.63 19.91
C VAL A 59 -10.68 -0.60 19.57
N SER A 60 -10.30 -1.79 20.04
CA SER A 60 -11.02 -3.05 19.80
C SER A 60 -12.47 -3.03 20.32
N ARG A 61 -12.77 -2.19 21.32
CA ARG A 61 -14.15 -1.99 21.80
C ARG A 61 -15.01 -1.18 20.82
N LEU A 62 -14.39 -0.45 19.90
CA LEU A 62 -15.06 0.41 18.92
C LEU A 62 -15.17 -0.26 17.55
N ILE A 63 -14.11 -0.92 17.11
CA ILE A 63 -14.01 -1.55 15.79
C ILE A 63 -13.36 -2.94 15.89
N PRO A 64 -13.70 -3.89 15.00
CA PRO A 64 -13.03 -5.20 14.94
C PRO A 64 -11.66 -5.06 14.28
N ILE A 65 -10.58 -5.24 15.04
CA ILE A 65 -9.21 -5.29 14.53
C ILE A 65 -8.91 -6.72 14.05
N GLU A 66 -8.44 -6.88 12.84
CA GLU A 66 -7.99 -8.16 12.29
C GLU A 66 -6.48 -8.32 12.39
N LYS A 67 -5.74 -7.24 12.08
CA LYS A 67 -4.27 -7.25 12.06
C LYS A 67 -3.72 -5.95 12.65
N VAL A 68 -2.56 -6.07 13.27
CA VAL A 68 -1.77 -4.92 13.75
C VAL A 68 -0.43 -4.92 13.05
N ILE A 69 -0.15 -3.86 12.28
CA ILE A 69 1.16 -3.59 11.70
C ILE A 69 1.93 -2.76 12.72
N ILE A 70 3.07 -3.25 13.20
CA ILE A 70 3.84 -2.62 14.26
C ILE A 70 5.34 -2.51 13.91
N GLY A 71 5.94 -1.37 14.11
CA GLY A 71 7.36 -1.03 13.91
C GLY A 71 7.61 0.41 14.36
N TRP A 72 8.78 0.85 14.48
CA TRP A 72 10.11 0.41 14.13
C TRP A 72 10.99 0.43 15.38
N SER A 73 11.29 -0.68 15.98
CA SER A 73 12.19 -0.75 17.11
C SER A 73 12.98 -2.06 17.06
N LEU A 74 14.17 -2.07 17.67
CA LEU A 74 14.94 -3.28 17.92
C LEU A 74 14.64 -3.85 19.30
N ASP A 75 13.74 -3.25 20.08
CA ASP A 75 13.33 -3.75 21.39
C ASP A 75 12.35 -4.94 21.22
N LYS A 76 12.92 -6.14 21.27
CA LYS A 76 12.16 -7.40 21.15
C LYS A 76 11.08 -7.58 22.22
N GLU A 77 11.28 -7.03 23.41
CA GLU A 77 10.34 -7.21 24.52
C GLU A 77 8.99 -6.49 24.26
N VAL A 78 9.04 -5.35 23.57
CA VAL A 78 7.80 -4.66 23.15
C VAL A 78 6.98 -5.57 22.24
N TYR A 79 7.60 -6.16 21.21
CA TYR A 79 6.90 -7.04 20.27
C TYR A 79 6.37 -8.30 20.94
N ARG A 80 7.19 -8.97 21.79
CA ARG A 80 6.76 -10.19 22.49
C ARG A 80 5.55 -9.96 23.39
N LYS A 81 5.54 -8.85 24.14
CA LYS A 81 4.41 -8.50 25.02
C LYS A 81 3.16 -8.12 24.22
N VAL A 82 3.30 -7.28 23.20
CA VAL A 82 2.18 -6.88 22.34
C VAL A 82 1.65 -8.09 21.57
N GLY A 83 2.53 -8.93 21.00
CA GLY A 83 2.15 -10.14 20.29
C GLY A 83 1.40 -11.14 21.16
N ALA A 84 1.83 -11.36 22.40
CA ALA A 84 1.12 -12.23 23.35
C ALA A 84 -0.31 -11.73 23.58
N TYR A 85 -0.50 -10.42 23.78
CA TYR A 85 -1.84 -9.82 23.92
C TYR A 85 -2.67 -10.00 22.65
N LEU A 86 -2.11 -9.74 21.45
CA LEU A 86 -2.82 -9.83 20.20
C LEU A 86 -3.28 -11.26 19.90
N HIS A 87 -2.41 -12.26 20.12
CA HIS A 87 -2.75 -13.67 19.92
C HIS A 87 -3.82 -14.19 20.89
N GLU A 88 -3.85 -13.68 22.13
CA GLU A 88 -4.97 -13.96 23.07
C GLU A 88 -6.31 -13.43 22.57
N HIS A 89 -6.31 -12.50 21.60
CA HIS A 89 -7.52 -11.88 21.03
C HIS A 89 -7.76 -12.24 19.57
N ASP A 90 -7.08 -13.27 19.05
CA ASP A 90 -7.15 -13.73 17.64
C ASP A 90 -6.83 -12.60 16.63
N ILE A 91 -5.86 -11.74 16.94
CA ILE A 91 -5.38 -10.64 16.10
C ILE A 91 -3.96 -10.94 15.61
N ASN A 92 -3.73 -10.89 14.30
CA ASN A 92 -2.42 -11.10 13.71
C ASN A 92 -1.50 -9.90 13.93
N MET A 93 -0.23 -10.18 14.22
CA MET A 93 0.82 -9.17 14.37
C MET A 93 1.77 -9.19 13.18
N LEU A 94 1.88 -8.09 12.43
CA LEU A 94 2.79 -7.96 11.30
C LEU A 94 3.92 -6.97 11.61
N LEU A 95 5.15 -7.35 11.28
CA LEU A 95 6.29 -6.45 11.38
C LEU A 95 6.22 -5.39 10.28
N TRP A 96 6.24 -4.11 10.65
CA TRP A 96 6.42 -3.00 9.70
C TRP A 96 7.90 -2.91 9.31
N LEU A 97 8.27 -3.29 8.10
CA LEU A 97 9.67 -3.38 7.67
C LEU A 97 9.90 -2.60 6.36
N PRO A 98 10.65 -1.49 6.40
CA PRO A 98 11.07 -0.80 5.19
C PRO A 98 12.02 -1.65 4.34
N LEU A 99 11.76 -1.75 3.03
CA LEU A 99 12.57 -2.57 2.12
C LEU A 99 13.72 -1.78 1.48
N PHE A 100 13.41 -0.76 0.70
CA PHE A 100 14.42 -0.01 -0.08
C PHE A 100 14.82 1.33 0.55
N ALA A 101 14.45 1.59 1.77
CA ALA A 101 14.91 2.79 2.45
C ALA A 101 15.87 2.45 3.58
N GLU A 102 16.86 3.31 3.79
CA GLU A 102 17.73 3.15 4.96
C GLU A 102 16.92 3.31 6.23
N THR A 103 17.09 2.33 7.07
CA THR A 103 16.68 2.33 8.45
C THR A 103 17.93 2.53 9.28
N GLU A 104 18.22 3.76 9.61
CA GLU A 104 19.25 4.21 10.57
C GLU A 104 20.36 3.19 10.92
N GLU A 105 21.41 3.13 10.12
CA GLU A 105 22.67 2.41 10.44
C GLU A 105 22.57 0.89 10.65
N VAL A 106 21.44 0.27 10.31
CA VAL A 106 21.27 -1.18 10.56
C VAL A 106 21.82 -2.02 9.42
N LEU A 107 21.82 -1.47 8.20
CA LEU A 107 22.20 -2.18 6.98
C LEU A 107 23.28 -1.41 6.21
N ASP A 108 24.30 -2.15 5.76
CA ASP A 108 25.30 -1.66 4.81
C ASP A 108 24.79 -1.93 3.39
N ASN A 109 23.97 -1.01 2.88
CA ASN A 109 23.31 -1.12 1.60
C ASN A 109 23.93 -0.19 0.56
N SER A 110 24.01 -0.67 -0.70
CA SER A 110 24.32 0.14 -1.85
C SER A 110 23.19 1.14 -2.12
N PRO A 111 23.47 2.46 -2.19
CA PRO A 111 22.45 3.46 -2.44
C PRO A 111 21.93 3.41 -3.87
N ALA A 112 20.67 3.81 -4.07
CA ALA A 112 20.15 4.16 -5.37
C ALA A 112 20.79 5.48 -5.85
N VAL A 113 21.17 5.54 -7.11
CA VAL A 113 21.71 6.76 -7.76
C VAL A 113 20.81 7.15 -8.93
N ASP A 114 20.79 8.44 -9.27
CA ASP A 114 20.09 8.90 -10.47
C ASP A 114 20.82 8.51 -11.77
N LEU A 115 20.25 8.86 -12.92
CA LEU A 115 20.86 8.57 -14.24
C LEU A 115 22.21 9.27 -14.47
N TRP A 116 22.59 10.22 -13.63
CA TRP A 116 23.88 10.94 -13.68
C TRP A 116 24.86 10.44 -12.61
N GLY A 117 24.52 9.35 -11.89
CA GLY A 117 25.37 8.74 -10.86
C GLY A 117 25.42 9.52 -9.54
N ARG A 118 24.49 10.47 -9.30
CA ARG A 118 24.45 11.30 -8.10
C ARG A 118 23.62 10.62 -7.02
N LEU A 119 24.01 10.80 -5.77
CA LEU A 119 23.30 10.26 -4.64
C LEU A 119 21.99 11.02 -4.37
N PRO A 120 20.89 10.34 -4.02
CA PRO A 120 19.61 10.97 -3.73
C PRO A 120 19.67 12.03 -2.63
N ALA A 121 20.56 11.89 -1.65
CA ALA A 121 20.77 12.87 -0.58
C ALA A 121 21.19 14.27 -1.10
N GLU A 122 21.71 14.35 -2.33
CA GLU A 122 22.06 15.62 -2.98
C GLU A 122 20.83 16.42 -3.41
N TYR A 123 19.67 15.76 -3.55
CA TYR A 123 18.42 16.38 -3.99
C TYR A 123 17.44 16.65 -2.88
N ALA A 124 17.48 15.87 -1.81
CA ALA A 124 16.41 15.82 -0.84
C ALA A 124 16.81 16.50 0.45
N ALA A 125 16.25 17.69 0.71
CA ALA A 125 16.20 18.22 2.05
C ALA A 125 15.24 17.36 2.89
N GLY A 126 15.76 16.41 3.70
CA GLY A 126 14.99 15.63 4.66
C GLY A 126 14.29 14.38 4.09
N GLY A 127 14.65 13.91 2.90
CA GLY A 127 14.16 12.65 2.33
C GLY A 127 14.83 11.41 2.94
N PHE A 128 14.17 10.27 2.81
CA PHE A 128 14.79 8.98 3.10
C PHE A 128 15.85 8.65 2.06
N ARG A 129 16.95 8.07 2.51
CA ARG A 129 17.97 7.52 1.61
C ARG A 129 17.49 6.17 1.11
N PHE A 130 17.31 6.07 -0.20
CA PHE A 130 16.89 4.83 -0.84
C PHE A 130 18.07 4.02 -1.33
N ASN A 131 17.90 2.70 -1.28
CA ASN A 131 18.89 1.72 -1.69
C ASN A 131 18.59 1.22 -3.11
N CYS A 132 19.63 0.71 -3.79
CA CYS A 132 19.45 0.09 -5.10
C CYS A 132 18.50 -1.11 -5.01
N PRO A 133 17.41 -1.14 -5.80
CA PRO A 133 16.42 -2.22 -5.70
C PRO A 133 16.92 -3.55 -6.27
N THR A 134 17.91 -3.53 -7.17
CA THR A 134 18.41 -4.74 -7.86
C THR A 134 19.66 -5.34 -7.24
N ASP A 135 20.23 -4.68 -6.22
CA ASP A 135 21.41 -5.22 -5.56
C ASP A 135 21.01 -6.41 -4.65
N PRO A 136 21.45 -7.65 -4.99
CA PRO A 136 21.08 -8.83 -4.21
C PRO A 136 21.60 -8.77 -2.78
N GLN A 137 22.68 -8.01 -2.49
CA GLN A 137 23.16 -7.81 -1.12
C GLN A 137 22.16 -6.97 -0.32
N ASN A 138 21.57 -5.92 -0.91
CA ASN A 138 20.54 -5.12 -0.25
C ASN A 138 19.32 -5.97 0.13
N LEU A 139 18.85 -6.83 -0.78
CA LEU A 139 17.73 -7.74 -0.53
C LEU A 139 18.07 -8.76 0.58
N SER A 140 19.27 -9.35 0.52
CA SER A 140 19.75 -10.29 1.52
C SER A 140 19.91 -9.62 2.91
N ASN A 141 20.32 -8.36 2.95
CA ASN A 141 20.46 -7.62 4.20
C ASN A 141 19.13 -7.43 4.92
N VAL A 142 18.05 -7.14 4.21
CA VAL A 142 16.69 -6.99 4.80
C VAL A 142 16.20 -8.32 5.35
N ILE A 143 16.33 -9.41 4.60
CA ILE A 143 16.00 -10.76 5.09
C ILE A 143 16.85 -11.13 6.30
N GLY A 144 18.14 -10.88 6.24
CA GLY A 144 19.05 -11.11 7.37
C GLY A 144 18.74 -10.24 8.59
N LEU A 145 18.21 -9.04 8.40
CA LEU A 145 17.72 -8.21 9.51
C LEU A 145 16.52 -8.87 10.19
N TYR A 146 15.53 -9.33 9.41
CA TYR A 146 14.41 -10.07 9.95
C TYR A 146 14.88 -11.29 10.75
N ASP A 147 15.72 -12.13 10.15
CA ASP A 147 16.20 -13.38 10.77
C ASP A 147 16.94 -13.13 12.10
N ARG A 148 17.78 -12.09 12.17
CA ARG A 148 18.56 -11.78 13.37
C ARG A 148 17.75 -11.08 14.47
N CYS A 149 16.85 -10.18 14.08
CA CYS A 149 16.25 -9.24 15.02
C CYS A 149 14.78 -9.53 15.33
N PHE A 150 14.04 -10.24 14.47
CA PHE A 150 12.59 -10.32 14.58
C PHE A 150 12.01 -11.74 14.54
N SER A 151 12.74 -12.72 14.03
CA SER A 151 12.25 -14.10 13.84
C SER A 151 11.76 -14.80 15.12
N ASP A 152 12.19 -14.34 16.29
CA ASP A 152 11.81 -14.87 17.60
C ASP A 152 10.85 -13.97 18.39
N CYS A 153 10.22 -13.00 17.71
CA CYS A 153 9.29 -12.04 18.32
C CYS A 153 7.80 -12.42 18.19
N GLY A 154 7.48 -13.49 17.46
CA GLY A 154 6.11 -14.00 17.32
C GLY A 154 5.28 -13.23 16.27
N PHE A 155 5.91 -12.75 15.20
CA PHE A 155 5.18 -12.16 14.07
C PHE A 155 4.51 -13.23 13.22
N ASP A 156 3.26 -12.97 12.82
CA ASP A 156 2.50 -13.79 11.88
C ASP A 156 2.85 -13.43 10.42
N GLY A 157 3.35 -12.22 10.22
CA GLY A 157 3.72 -11.74 8.89
C GLY A 157 4.61 -10.50 8.92
N VAL A 158 4.92 -10.02 7.72
CA VAL A 158 5.69 -8.79 7.49
C VAL A 158 4.91 -7.87 6.57
N PHE A 159 4.82 -6.61 6.94
CA PHE A 159 4.32 -5.54 6.10
C PHE A 159 5.50 -4.77 5.55
N LEU A 160 5.78 -4.96 4.25
CA LEU A 160 6.87 -4.32 3.55
C LEU A 160 6.48 -2.89 3.14
N ASP A 161 7.11 -1.93 3.75
CA ASP A 161 7.02 -0.50 3.40
C ASP A 161 8.16 -0.10 2.48
N ARG A 162 8.00 1.04 1.77
CA ARG A 162 9.00 1.58 0.84
C ARG A 162 9.47 0.57 -0.21
N VAL A 163 8.52 -0.24 -0.68
CA VAL A 163 8.69 -1.19 -1.78
C VAL A 163 8.74 -0.46 -3.13
N ARG A 164 9.61 0.54 -3.23
CA ARG A 164 9.65 1.52 -4.32
C ARG A 164 10.98 2.25 -4.39
N THR A 165 11.18 3.00 -5.46
CA THR A 165 12.25 3.99 -5.55
C THR A 165 11.79 5.35 -5.00
N GLN A 166 12.65 6.39 -5.10
CA GLN A 166 12.27 7.75 -4.74
C GLN A 166 11.11 8.26 -5.58
N SER A 167 10.31 9.15 -4.98
CA SER A 167 9.27 9.92 -5.67
C SER A 167 9.77 11.31 -6.07
N PHE A 168 8.84 12.15 -6.55
CA PHE A 168 9.10 13.56 -6.83
C PHE A 168 9.49 14.41 -5.60
N VAL A 169 9.40 13.87 -4.38
CA VAL A 169 10.01 14.47 -3.18
C VAL A 169 11.51 14.72 -3.39
N SER A 170 12.19 13.83 -4.12
CA SER A 170 13.59 13.97 -4.49
C SER A 170 13.78 14.59 -5.90
N GLY A 171 12.77 15.27 -6.43
CA GLY A 171 12.77 15.87 -7.75
C GLY A 171 12.83 14.84 -8.87
N VAL A 172 13.18 15.31 -10.09
CA VAL A 172 13.26 14.46 -11.29
C VAL A 172 14.31 13.37 -11.13
N GLY A 173 15.46 13.65 -10.55
CA GLY A 173 16.49 12.63 -10.29
C GLY A 173 16.04 11.49 -9.39
N GLY A 174 15.07 11.76 -8.49
CA GLY A 174 14.43 10.74 -7.67
C GLY A 174 13.54 9.81 -8.47
N VAL A 175 12.97 10.28 -9.57
CA VAL A 175 12.05 9.51 -10.42
C VAL A 175 12.81 8.85 -11.58
N LEU A 176 13.82 9.53 -12.16
CA LEU A 176 14.72 8.98 -13.15
C LEU A 176 15.92 8.27 -12.46
N ASN A 177 15.66 7.12 -11.85
CA ASN A 177 16.59 6.25 -11.13
C ASN A 177 16.17 4.76 -11.26
N CYS A 178 16.92 3.75 -10.87
CA CYS A 178 18.31 3.80 -10.45
C CYS A 178 19.24 3.65 -11.68
N GLY A 179 20.26 4.51 -11.78
CA GLY A 179 21.24 4.52 -12.87
C GLY A 179 22.56 3.81 -12.52
N CYS A 180 22.60 2.96 -11.49
CA CYS A 180 23.79 2.18 -11.14
C CYS A 180 24.07 1.07 -12.19
N PRO A 181 25.31 0.51 -12.26
CA PRO A 181 25.63 -0.54 -13.22
C PRO A 181 24.68 -1.73 -13.22
N LEU A 182 24.29 -2.23 -12.03
CA LEU A 182 23.35 -3.36 -11.92
C LEU A 182 21.98 -3.01 -12.53
N CYS A 183 21.39 -1.87 -12.15
CA CYS A 183 20.13 -1.44 -12.73
C CYS A 183 20.25 -1.20 -14.26
N THR A 184 21.39 -0.68 -14.74
CA THR A 184 21.62 -0.51 -16.18
C THR A 184 21.52 -1.83 -16.93
N GLU A 185 22.08 -2.91 -16.39
CA GLU A 185 21.97 -4.26 -16.97
C GLU A 185 20.51 -4.76 -16.96
N HIS A 186 19.77 -4.54 -15.89
CA HIS A 186 18.36 -4.90 -15.81
C HIS A 186 17.49 -4.11 -16.79
N PHE A 187 17.70 -2.80 -16.92
CA PHE A 187 17.00 -1.99 -17.91
C PHE A 187 17.32 -2.43 -19.35
N ALA A 188 18.58 -2.76 -19.63
CA ALA A 188 18.96 -3.28 -20.95
C ALA A 188 18.29 -4.63 -21.25
N ALA A 189 18.10 -5.50 -20.25
CA ALA A 189 17.36 -6.75 -20.41
C ALA A 189 15.87 -6.53 -20.71
N GLU A 190 15.29 -5.42 -20.22
CA GLU A 190 13.93 -4.95 -20.53
C GLU A 190 13.84 -4.17 -21.85
N GLY A 191 14.96 -4.06 -22.59
CA GLY A 191 15.05 -3.35 -23.88
C GLY A 191 15.19 -1.84 -23.76
N VAL A 192 15.61 -1.31 -22.62
CA VAL A 192 15.77 0.13 -22.36
C VAL A 192 17.24 0.47 -22.13
N ASP A 193 17.79 1.35 -22.99
CA ASP A 193 19.13 1.91 -22.78
C ASP A 193 19.04 3.20 -21.92
N LEU A 194 19.55 3.15 -20.70
CA LEU A 194 19.56 4.30 -19.80
C LEU A 194 20.39 5.49 -20.33
N ALA A 195 21.36 5.25 -21.23
CA ALA A 195 22.08 6.34 -21.89
C ALA A 195 21.18 7.09 -22.87
N GLU A 196 20.30 6.40 -23.59
CA GLU A 196 19.29 7.02 -24.46
C GLU A 196 18.25 7.79 -23.64
N VAL A 197 17.78 7.24 -22.52
CA VAL A 197 16.86 7.93 -21.59
C VAL A 197 17.47 9.23 -21.09
N ARG A 198 18.74 9.20 -20.63
CA ARG A 198 19.47 10.38 -20.20
C ARG A 198 19.61 11.42 -21.31
N ALA A 199 20.03 11.00 -22.52
CA ALA A 199 20.18 11.89 -23.66
C ALA A 199 18.83 12.49 -24.10
N ALA A 200 17.73 11.74 -24.03
CA ALA A 200 16.40 12.23 -24.32
C ALA A 200 15.96 13.30 -23.31
N TRP A 201 16.20 13.06 -22.02
CA TRP A 201 15.96 14.05 -20.98
C TRP A 201 16.80 15.33 -21.18
N GLU A 202 18.11 15.19 -21.41
CA GLU A 202 19.02 16.33 -21.63
C GLU A 202 18.61 17.16 -22.84
N LYS A 203 18.03 16.53 -23.86
CA LYS A 203 17.58 17.20 -25.09
C LYS A 203 16.20 17.85 -24.95
N LYS A 204 15.23 17.18 -24.27
CA LYS A 204 13.81 17.56 -24.24
C LYS A 204 13.42 18.26 -22.95
N GLY A 205 14.21 18.07 -21.87
CA GLY A 205 13.86 18.53 -20.53
C GLY A 205 12.53 17.94 -20.08
N ASP A 206 11.72 18.77 -19.44
CA ASP A 206 10.41 18.36 -18.91
C ASP A 206 9.47 17.76 -19.95
N GLU A 207 9.58 18.16 -21.23
CA GLU A 207 8.74 17.62 -22.31
C GLU A 207 8.91 16.11 -22.51
N PHE A 208 10.05 15.54 -22.10
CA PHE A 208 10.27 14.09 -22.11
C PHE A 208 9.24 13.33 -21.30
N LEU A 209 8.77 13.90 -20.18
CA LEU A 209 7.77 13.31 -19.30
C LEU A 209 6.35 13.80 -19.58
N SER A 210 6.09 14.44 -20.73
CA SER A 210 4.73 14.80 -21.13
C SER A 210 3.84 13.57 -21.31
N VAL A 211 2.55 13.72 -21.05
CA VAL A 211 1.56 12.67 -21.26
C VAL A 211 0.62 13.02 -22.41
N SER A 212 0.24 12.02 -23.20
CA SER A 212 -0.69 12.14 -24.33
C SER A 212 -2.14 11.98 -23.89
N HIS A 213 -2.35 11.18 -22.86
CA HIS A 213 -3.67 10.91 -22.30
C HIS A 213 -3.59 10.64 -20.79
N TYR A 214 -4.68 10.94 -20.11
CA TYR A 214 -4.89 10.61 -18.70
C TYR A 214 -6.30 10.08 -18.51
N ASP A 215 -6.40 8.96 -17.83
CA ASP A 215 -7.67 8.42 -17.33
C ASP A 215 -7.49 8.11 -15.83
N PRO A 216 -8.46 8.46 -14.96
CA PRO A 216 -8.28 8.32 -13.52
C PRO A 216 -8.16 6.86 -13.04
N VAL A 217 -8.55 5.88 -13.84
CA VAL A 217 -8.45 4.43 -13.52
C VAL A 217 -7.17 3.84 -14.11
N SER A 218 -6.94 4.05 -15.42
CA SER A 218 -5.77 3.48 -16.12
C SER A 218 -4.49 4.34 -15.99
N GLY A 219 -4.59 5.55 -15.46
CA GLY A 219 -3.43 6.41 -15.16
C GLY A 219 -2.96 7.24 -16.36
N PHE A 220 -1.63 7.47 -16.43
CA PHE A 220 -0.99 8.34 -17.42
C PHE A 220 -0.41 7.55 -18.59
N GLU A 221 -0.70 7.98 -19.82
CA GLU A 221 -0.01 7.52 -21.03
C GLU A 221 1.05 8.54 -21.44
N PHE A 222 2.32 8.14 -21.42
CA PHE A 222 3.41 9.04 -21.83
C PHE A 222 3.36 9.32 -23.35
N ALA A 223 3.60 10.58 -23.71
CA ALA A 223 3.67 10.99 -25.11
C ALA A 223 4.96 10.52 -25.80
N ASP A 224 6.05 10.36 -25.03
CA ASP A 224 7.32 9.84 -25.49
C ASP A 224 7.39 8.33 -25.28
N PRO A 225 7.53 7.52 -26.34
CA PRO A 225 7.60 6.06 -26.21
C PRO A 225 8.76 5.59 -25.31
N LEU A 226 9.90 6.29 -25.33
CA LEU A 226 11.04 5.93 -24.49
C LEU A 226 10.76 6.20 -23.00
N ALA A 227 9.97 7.25 -22.67
CA ALA A 227 9.51 7.47 -21.30
C ALA A 227 8.55 6.37 -20.85
N ALA A 228 7.61 5.97 -21.72
CA ALA A 228 6.70 4.86 -21.46
C ALA A 228 7.47 3.55 -21.19
N ASP A 229 8.41 3.20 -22.05
CA ASP A 229 9.26 2.01 -21.91
C ASP A 229 10.10 2.06 -20.63
N PHE A 230 10.67 3.23 -20.30
CA PHE A 230 11.44 3.41 -19.07
C PHE A 230 10.60 3.12 -17.81
N PHE A 231 9.40 3.70 -17.68
CA PHE A 231 8.58 3.50 -16.50
C PHE A 231 8.01 2.09 -16.43
N ARG A 232 7.66 1.48 -17.57
CA ARG A 232 7.28 0.06 -17.62
C ARG A 232 8.42 -0.85 -17.14
N ALA A 233 9.62 -0.68 -17.69
CA ALA A 233 10.81 -1.46 -17.30
C ALA A 233 11.13 -1.25 -15.82
N LYS A 234 11.06 0.00 -15.33
CA LYS A 234 11.26 0.33 -13.92
C LYS A 234 10.25 -0.40 -13.03
N GLY A 235 8.97 -0.41 -13.43
CA GLY A 235 7.90 -1.16 -12.75
C GLY A 235 8.26 -2.64 -12.62
N HIS A 236 8.61 -3.30 -13.72
CA HIS A 236 9.01 -4.71 -13.75
C HIS A 236 10.22 -4.97 -12.84
N ILE A 237 11.29 -4.17 -12.98
CA ILE A 237 12.56 -4.37 -12.25
C ILE A 237 12.33 -4.24 -10.73
N VAL A 238 11.68 -3.18 -10.30
CA VAL A 238 11.47 -2.92 -8.86
C VAL A 238 10.49 -3.95 -8.28
N SER A 239 9.37 -4.21 -8.97
CA SER A 239 8.36 -5.15 -8.48
C SER A 239 8.88 -6.59 -8.42
N ASN A 240 9.70 -7.03 -9.38
CA ASN A 240 10.35 -8.34 -9.33
C ASN A 240 11.33 -8.46 -8.14
N SER A 241 12.02 -7.38 -7.79
CA SER A 241 12.89 -7.37 -6.61
C SER A 241 12.08 -7.47 -5.30
N VAL A 242 10.93 -6.80 -5.24
CA VAL A 242 9.97 -6.93 -4.11
C VAL A 242 9.43 -8.36 -4.04
N ALA A 243 9.02 -8.93 -5.18
CA ALA A 243 8.52 -10.29 -5.27
C ALA A 243 9.52 -11.32 -4.71
N ALA A 244 10.81 -11.18 -5.07
CA ALA A 244 11.86 -12.06 -4.55
C ALA A 244 12.00 -12.01 -3.02
N VAL A 245 11.81 -10.84 -2.41
CA VAL A 245 11.80 -10.69 -0.95
C VAL A 245 10.53 -11.27 -0.36
N ALA A 246 9.37 -11.02 -0.94
CA ALA A 246 8.09 -11.58 -0.52
C ALA A 246 8.14 -13.12 -0.53
N ASP A 247 8.60 -13.74 -1.62
CA ASP A 247 8.76 -15.18 -1.73
C ASP A 247 9.71 -15.75 -0.66
N SER A 248 10.79 -15.02 -0.33
CA SER A 248 11.71 -15.40 0.73
C SER A 248 11.07 -15.35 2.14
N LEU A 249 10.16 -14.40 2.38
CA LEU A 249 9.39 -14.30 3.62
C LEU A 249 8.32 -15.39 3.69
N HIS A 250 7.63 -15.69 2.59
CA HIS A 250 6.68 -16.82 2.50
C HIS A 250 7.35 -18.16 2.82
N GLN A 251 8.59 -18.39 2.37
CA GLN A 251 9.36 -19.60 2.73
C GLN A 251 9.63 -19.73 4.23
N ARG A 252 9.50 -18.62 4.99
CA ARG A 252 9.57 -18.58 6.46
C ARG A 252 8.22 -18.77 7.14
N GLY A 253 7.16 -18.97 6.35
CA GLY A 253 5.78 -19.13 6.84
C GLY A 253 5.11 -17.82 7.25
N LEU A 254 5.59 -16.68 6.74
CA LEU A 254 5.10 -15.36 7.08
C LEU A 254 4.09 -14.88 6.03
N GLU A 255 3.01 -14.26 6.47
CA GLU A 255 2.13 -13.45 5.63
C GLU A 255 2.88 -12.20 5.15
N VAL A 256 2.67 -11.78 3.89
CA VAL A 256 3.34 -10.59 3.32
C VAL A 256 2.31 -9.58 2.84
N GLY A 257 2.32 -8.40 3.47
CA GLY A 257 1.58 -7.23 3.01
C GLY A 257 2.50 -6.19 2.38
N LEU A 258 2.00 -5.42 1.41
CA LEU A 258 2.77 -4.39 0.73
C LEU A 258 2.13 -3.00 0.87
N ASP A 259 2.95 -2.00 1.24
CA ASP A 259 2.56 -0.59 1.26
C ASP A 259 2.83 0.06 -0.10
N LEU A 260 1.77 0.40 -0.82
CA LEU A 260 1.86 0.88 -2.19
C LEU A 260 1.40 2.35 -2.30
N TYR A 261 2.00 3.08 -3.23
CA TYR A 261 1.45 4.36 -3.67
C TYR A 261 0.08 4.16 -4.32
N ALA A 262 -0.75 5.19 -4.29
CA ALA A 262 -2.00 5.18 -5.04
C ALA A 262 -1.74 4.83 -6.53
N PRO A 263 -2.60 4.04 -7.19
CA PRO A 263 -2.35 3.48 -8.52
C PRO A 263 -1.86 4.50 -9.55
N PHE A 264 -2.41 5.73 -9.59
CA PHE A 264 -2.01 6.74 -10.57
C PHE A 264 -0.56 7.23 -10.40
N MET A 265 0.04 7.16 -9.21
CA MET A 265 1.42 7.56 -8.93
C MET A 265 2.40 6.38 -8.87
N ALA A 266 1.90 5.17 -8.75
CA ALA A 266 2.69 3.95 -8.60
C ALA A 266 3.75 3.75 -9.72
N PRO A 267 3.46 3.99 -11.01
CA PRO A 267 4.45 3.82 -12.07
C PRO A 267 5.71 4.69 -11.91
N PHE A 268 5.56 5.93 -11.40
CA PHE A 268 6.69 6.84 -11.21
C PHE A 268 7.70 6.34 -10.19
N VAL A 269 7.27 5.52 -9.25
CA VAL A 269 8.11 4.97 -8.17
C VAL A 269 8.49 3.49 -8.41
N GLY A 270 8.14 2.93 -9.57
CA GLY A 270 8.47 1.56 -9.95
C GLY A 270 7.60 0.50 -9.30
N GLN A 271 6.35 0.80 -9.01
CA GLN A 271 5.38 -0.18 -8.50
C GLN A 271 4.44 -0.62 -9.62
N ASP A 272 4.48 -1.91 -9.94
CA ASP A 272 3.57 -2.59 -10.85
C ASP A 272 2.57 -3.42 -10.03
N TYR A 273 1.32 -2.98 -10.00
CA TYR A 273 0.26 -3.62 -9.21
C TYR A 273 -0.03 -5.05 -9.64
N GLU A 274 0.08 -5.33 -10.96
CA GLU A 274 -0.17 -6.66 -11.49
C GLU A 274 0.87 -7.67 -10.98
N ILE A 275 2.14 -7.30 -11.01
CA ILE A 275 3.23 -8.15 -10.50
C ILE A 275 3.13 -8.26 -8.97
N LEU A 276 3.05 -7.13 -8.27
CA LEU A 276 3.10 -7.08 -6.81
C LEU A 276 1.96 -7.86 -6.16
N SER A 277 0.75 -7.75 -6.71
CA SER A 277 -0.41 -8.45 -6.16
C SER A 277 -0.41 -9.97 -6.37
N GLN A 278 0.46 -10.49 -7.25
CA GLN A 278 0.65 -11.94 -7.42
C GLN A 278 1.59 -12.55 -6.37
N HIS A 279 2.41 -11.72 -5.72
CA HIS A 279 3.44 -12.15 -4.77
C HIS A 279 3.16 -11.70 -3.33
N ALA A 280 2.05 -11.01 -3.09
CA ALA A 280 1.63 -10.57 -1.77
C ALA A 280 0.35 -11.28 -1.33
N ASP A 281 0.18 -11.49 -0.02
CA ASP A 281 -1.09 -11.94 0.54
C ASP A 281 -2.10 -10.80 0.56
N PHE A 282 -1.63 -9.58 0.78
CA PHE A 282 -2.46 -8.39 0.64
C PHE A 282 -1.67 -7.15 0.21
N ILE A 283 -2.39 -6.21 -0.38
CA ILE A 283 -1.88 -4.88 -0.71
C ILE A 283 -2.64 -3.81 0.09
N LYS A 284 -1.90 -2.76 0.46
CA LYS A 284 -2.43 -1.58 1.12
C LYS A 284 -2.01 -0.35 0.33
N PRO A 285 -2.81 0.09 -0.66
CA PRO A 285 -2.60 1.37 -1.34
C PRO A 285 -2.80 2.55 -0.41
N MET A 286 -1.88 3.50 -0.42
CA MET A 286 -1.96 4.76 0.35
C MET A 286 -2.89 5.75 -0.34
N LEU A 287 -4.19 5.67 -0.05
CA LEU A 287 -5.21 6.52 -0.67
C LEU A 287 -5.45 7.80 0.16
N TYR A 288 -4.36 8.51 0.46
CA TYR A 288 -4.33 9.65 1.37
C TYR A 288 -4.70 10.95 0.64
N ARG A 289 -5.96 11.37 0.74
CA ARG A 289 -6.49 12.57 0.05
C ARG A 289 -6.10 13.89 0.72
N MET A 290 -5.96 13.88 2.04
CA MET A 290 -5.74 15.08 2.86
C MET A 290 -4.32 15.20 3.41
N THR A 291 -3.44 14.25 3.09
CA THR A 291 -2.07 14.24 3.59
C THR A 291 -1.17 15.19 2.77
N PHE A 292 -0.64 16.24 3.41
CA PHE A 292 0.33 17.19 2.84
C PHE A 292 1.76 16.80 3.20
N ALA A 293 2.11 15.53 2.98
CA ALA A 293 3.41 14.94 3.25
C ALA A 293 3.67 13.80 2.26
N PRO A 294 4.90 13.22 2.20
CA PRO A 294 5.20 12.10 1.31
C PRO A 294 4.15 10.97 1.38
N ALA A 295 3.83 10.40 0.23
CA ALA A 295 2.76 9.45 -0.04
C ALA A 295 1.32 10.01 -0.02
N GLY A 296 1.10 11.28 0.35
CA GLY A 296 -0.19 11.94 0.15
C GLY A 296 -0.44 12.17 -1.35
N MET A 297 -1.59 11.75 -1.86
CA MET A 297 -1.90 11.80 -3.29
C MET A 297 -1.75 13.20 -3.88
N GLY A 298 -2.39 14.20 -3.26
CA GLY A 298 -2.29 15.59 -3.70
C GLY A 298 -0.89 16.16 -3.55
N TYR A 299 -0.19 15.84 -2.47
CA TYR A 299 1.18 16.30 -2.22
C TYR A 299 2.15 15.78 -3.28
N GLU A 300 2.13 14.49 -3.59
CA GLU A 300 3.01 13.89 -4.60
C GLU A 300 2.69 14.40 -6.01
N TYR A 301 1.42 14.58 -6.33
CA TYR A 301 0.99 15.14 -7.62
C TYR A 301 1.40 16.61 -7.78
N ASP A 302 1.31 17.40 -6.73
CA ASP A 302 1.80 18.79 -6.72
C ASP A 302 3.32 18.87 -6.90
N LEU A 303 4.06 17.95 -6.28
CA LEU A 303 5.52 17.85 -6.46
C LEU A 303 5.89 17.46 -7.88
N LEU A 304 5.17 16.51 -8.50
CA LEU A 304 5.33 16.18 -9.91
C LEU A 304 5.19 17.43 -10.77
N ARG A 305 4.06 18.16 -10.65
CA ARG A 305 3.80 19.35 -11.46
C ARG A 305 4.83 20.48 -11.24
N LYS A 306 5.37 20.57 -10.02
CA LYS A 306 6.44 21.53 -9.69
C LYS A 306 7.81 21.12 -10.22
N ALA A 307 8.08 19.81 -10.25
CA ALA A 307 9.36 19.29 -10.71
C ALA A 307 9.51 19.33 -12.25
N ILE A 308 8.41 19.24 -12.98
CA ILE A 308 8.38 19.23 -14.45
C ILE A 308 7.35 20.25 -15.01
N PRO A 309 7.53 21.57 -14.74
CA PRO A 309 6.54 22.57 -15.12
C PRO A 309 6.37 22.75 -16.64
N GLY A 310 7.33 22.30 -17.44
CA GLY A 310 7.27 22.31 -18.92
C GLY A 310 6.60 21.09 -19.53
N ALA A 311 6.33 20.05 -18.75
CA ALA A 311 5.63 18.86 -19.23
C ALA A 311 4.14 19.17 -19.51
N LYS A 312 3.58 18.51 -20.52
CA LYS A 312 2.21 18.75 -21.00
C LYS A 312 1.31 17.56 -20.68
N GLY A 313 0.00 17.80 -20.68
CA GLY A 313 -1.03 16.75 -20.59
C GLY A 313 -1.42 16.35 -19.16
N TYR A 314 -0.78 16.87 -18.12
CA TYR A 314 -1.17 16.64 -16.73
C TYR A 314 -2.39 17.48 -16.35
N PRO A 315 -3.56 16.87 -16.04
CA PRO A 315 -4.77 17.61 -15.72
C PRO A 315 -4.73 18.22 -14.30
N ASP A 316 -5.69 19.06 -14.00
CA ASP A 316 -6.01 19.40 -12.61
C ASP A 316 -6.83 18.26 -11.99
N ILE A 317 -6.28 17.60 -10.97
CA ILE A 317 -6.94 16.50 -10.27
C ILE A 317 -7.43 17.00 -8.93
N GLN A 318 -8.73 16.84 -8.68
CA GLN A 318 -9.32 17.09 -7.37
C GLN A 318 -9.24 15.82 -6.53
N MET A 319 -8.64 15.91 -5.34
CA MET A 319 -8.51 14.77 -4.42
C MET A 319 -9.81 14.54 -3.63
N ASP A 320 -10.92 14.41 -4.33
CA ASP A 320 -12.26 14.19 -3.78
C ASP A 320 -12.60 12.68 -3.69
N VAL A 321 -13.85 12.38 -3.33
CA VAL A 321 -14.33 10.99 -3.23
C VAL A 321 -14.40 10.32 -4.59
N ALA A 322 -14.75 11.05 -5.65
CA ALA A 322 -14.82 10.47 -6.99
C ALA A 322 -13.42 10.03 -7.46
N PHE A 323 -12.38 10.81 -7.12
CA PHE A 323 -11.01 10.40 -7.39
C PHE A 323 -10.57 9.21 -6.52
N LEU A 324 -10.95 9.18 -5.24
CA LEU A 324 -10.74 8.00 -4.40
C LEU A 324 -11.35 6.74 -5.04
N GLU A 325 -12.59 6.83 -5.51
CA GLU A 325 -13.29 5.72 -6.17
C GLU A 325 -12.56 5.24 -7.44
N SER A 326 -12.05 6.16 -8.27
CA SER A 326 -11.25 5.75 -9.43
C SER A 326 -9.98 4.97 -9.05
N GLN A 327 -9.35 5.32 -7.92
CA GLN A 327 -8.18 4.58 -7.44
C GLN A 327 -8.56 3.21 -6.84
N LEU A 328 -9.73 3.08 -6.24
CA LEU A 328 -10.28 1.80 -5.81
C LEU A 328 -10.61 0.90 -7.03
N GLU A 329 -11.20 1.48 -8.07
CA GLU A 329 -11.46 0.77 -9.33
C GLU A 329 -10.16 0.26 -9.98
N ALA A 330 -9.12 1.10 -10.01
CA ALA A 330 -7.83 0.76 -10.63
C ALA A 330 -7.16 -0.48 -10.03
N MET A 331 -7.49 -0.84 -8.80
CA MET A 331 -6.93 -2.02 -8.11
C MET A 331 -7.95 -3.15 -7.92
N ALA A 332 -9.18 -3.01 -8.41
CA ALA A 332 -10.26 -3.95 -8.14
C ALA A 332 -9.92 -5.39 -8.57
N ASP A 333 -9.25 -5.53 -9.71
CA ASP A 333 -8.89 -6.83 -10.30
C ASP A 333 -7.60 -7.46 -9.74
N CYS A 334 -6.91 -6.80 -8.79
CA CYS A 334 -5.76 -7.41 -8.13
C CYS A 334 -6.14 -8.72 -7.44
N PRO A 335 -5.38 -9.82 -7.63
CA PRO A 335 -5.76 -11.15 -7.15
C PRO A 335 -5.64 -11.35 -5.64
N CYS A 336 -4.78 -10.60 -4.95
CA CYS A 336 -4.59 -10.69 -3.51
C CYS A 336 -5.67 -9.92 -2.73
N ALA A 337 -5.69 -10.08 -1.40
CA ALA A 337 -6.55 -9.30 -0.53
C ALA A 337 -6.22 -7.80 -0.59
N LYS A 338 -7.23 -6.95 -0.45
CA LYS A 338 -7.13 -5.49 -0.60
C LYS A 338 -7.61 -4.79 0.65
N TYR A 339 -6.71 -4.01 1.25
CA TYR A 339 -6.97 -3.17 2.42
C TYR A 339 -6.60 -1.72 2.12
N PRO A 340 -7.45 -0.96 1.39
CA PRO A 340 -7.16 0.44 1.10
C PRO A 340 -6.80 1.22 2.36
N GLY A 341 -5.67 1.92 2.32
CA GLY A 341 -5.21 2.75 3.43
C GLY A 341 -5.87 4.12 3.40
N ILE A 342 -6.57 4.48 4.47
CA ILE A 342 -7.13 5.82 4.67
C ILE A 342 -6.51 6.47 5.89
N GLU A 343 -6.29 7.79 5.83
CA GLU A 343 -5.74 8.52 6.95
C GLU A 343 -6.80 8.81 8.02
N ILE A 344 -6.47 8.43 9.27
CA ILE A 344 -7.30 8.68 10.46
C ILE A 344 -6.65 9.62 11.48
N ASN A 345 -5.37 9.98 11.27
CA ASN A 345 -4.67 10.91 12.15
C ASN A 345 -5.09 12.35 11.87
N TYR A 346 -4.93 13.23 12.87
CA TYR A 346 -5.15 14.66 12.74
C TYR A 346 -3.89 15.45 13.11
N ARG A 347 -3.41 16.22 12.15
CA ARG A 347 -2.40 17.28 12.35
C ARG A 347 -2.78 18.45 11.44
N ALA A 348 -3.04 19.62 12.02
CA ALA A 348 -3.64 20.74 11.32
C ALA A 348 -2.87 21.20 10.06
N ASP A 349 -1.56 21.05 10.04
CA ASP A 349 -0.64 21.46 8.97
C ASP A 349 -0.27 20.33 8.00
N ILE A 350 -0.53 19.08 8.35
CA ILE A 350 -0.09 17.90 7.57
C ILE A 350 -1.29 17.07 7.11
N VAL A 351 -2.24 16.79 8.00
CA VAL A 351 -3.39 15.92 7.74
C VAL A 351 -4.63 16.41 8.49
N PRO A 352 -5.29 17.48 7.98
CA PRO A 352 -6.43 18.11 8.65
C PRO A 352 -7.75 17.31 8.43
N THR A 353 -7.76 16.04 8.81
CA THR A 353 -8.92 15.15 8.70
C THR A 353 -9.99 15.48 9.75
N SER A 354 -11.21 15.03 9.50
CA SER A 354 -12.33 15.10 10.45
C SER A 354 -13.06 13.74 10.52
N PRO A 355 -13.92 13.50 11.52
CA PRO A 355 -14.74 12.29 11.55
C PRO A 355 -15.61 12.13 10.30
N GLU A 356 -16.13 13.23 9.72
CA GLU A 356 -16.94 13.21 8.50
C GLU A 356 -16.11 12.75 7.30
N TYR A 357 -14.87 13.27 7.17
CA TYR A 357 -13.93 12.86 6.14
C TYR A 357 -13.59 11.35 6.24
N VAL A 358 -13.34 10.85 7.44
CA VAL A 358 -13.05 9.42 7.68
C VAL A 358 -14.26 8.56 7.33
N ALA A 359 -15.47 8.96 7.76
CA ALA A 359 -16.71 8.26 7.45
C ALA A 359 -17.02 8.25 5.94
N GLU A 360 -16.77 9.35 5.25
CA GLU A 360 -16.93 9.47 3.80
C GLU A 360 -15.97 8.54 3.05
N SER A 361 -14.70 8.49 3.46
CA SER A 361 -13.70 7.60 2.89
C SER A 361 -14.05 6.12 3.13
N LEU A 362 -14.48 5.76 4.34
CA LEU A 362 -14.99 4.43 4.64
C LEU A 362 -16.17 4.06 3.72
N ALA A 363 -17.17 4.94 3.60
CA ALA A 363 -18.33 4.69 2.76
C ALA A 363 -17.96 4.47 1.27
N ALA A 364 -16.93 5.15 0.77
CA ALA A 364 -16.42 4.93 -0.56
C ALA A 364 -15.80 3.53 -0.71
N VAL A 365 -14.91 3.14 0.20
CA VAL A 365 -14.25 1.82 0.17
C VAL A 365 -15.26 0.67 0.30
N MET A 366 -16.25 0.80 1.17
CA MET A 366 -17.27 -0.23 1.39
C MET A 366 -18.11 -0.55 0.15
N ARG A 367 -18.20 0.35 -0.84
CA ARG A 367 -18.89 0.06 -2.10
C ARG A 367 -18.19 -0.96 -2.98
N TYR A 368 -16.89 -1.19 -2.77
CA TYR A 368 -16.08 -2.12 -3.58
C TYR A 368 -15.98 -3.52 -3.00
N HIS A 369 -16.54 -3.78 -1.81
CA HIS A 369 -16.53 -5.09 -1.14
C HIS A 369 -15.12 -5.70 -1.02
N PHE A 370 -14.11 -4.88 -0.73
CA PHE A 370 -12.76 -5.34 -0.45
C PHE A 370 -12.67 -6.07 0.90
N ASP A 371 -11.52 -6.68 1.18
CA ASP A 371 -11.33 -7.53 2.35
C ASP A 371 -11.40 -6.75 3.68
N GLY A 372 -11.04 -5.45 3.64
CA GLY A 372 -11.12 -4.54 4.78
C GLY A 372 -10.52 -3.18 4.48
N LEU A 373 -10.08 -2.49 5.51
CA LEU A 373 -9.38 -1.20 5.43
C LEU A 373 -8.15 -1.19 6.32
N ASP A 374 -7.12 -0.46 5.90
CA ASP A 374 -6.01 -0.07 6.77
C ASP A 374 -6.21 1.35 7.31
N LEU A 375 -6.09 1.50 8.61
CA LEU A 375 -6.26 2.76 9.33
C LEU A 375 -4.89 3.41 9.57
N SER A 376 -4.51 4.30 8.71
CA SER A 376 -3.19 4.91 8.67
C SER A 376 -3.16 6.28 9.34
N TRP A 377 -2.12 6.66 10.00
CA TRP A 377 -0.77 6.08 9.98
C TRP A 377 -0.41 5.43 11.31
N ASN A 378 -0.94 6.01 12.43
CA ASN A 378 -0.56 5.60 13.77
C ASN A 378 -1.78 5.64 14.68
N ILE A 379 -2.28 4.49 15.03
CA ILE A 379 -3.46 4.36 15.91
C ILE A 379 -3.21 4.98 17.31
N MET A 380 -1.95 5.05 17.73
CA MET A 380 -1.57 5.65 19.01
C MET A 380 -1.90 7.15 19.11
N GLU A 381 -1.89 7.84 17.96
CA GLU A 381 -2.12 9.28 17.87
C GLU A 381 -3.47 9.63 17.21
N ALA A 382 -4.24 8.64 16.78
CA ALA A 382 -5.52 8.88 16.12
C ALA A 382 -6.58 9.39 17.13
N PRO A 383 -7.34 10.45 16.79
CA PRO A 383 -8.43 10.93 17.65
C PRO A 383 -9.53 9.86 17.82
N ASP A 384 -10.04 9.70 19.04
CA ASP A 384 -11.11 8.73 19.33
C ASP A 384 -12.37 8.99 18.50
N ALA A 385 -12.68 10.25 18.19
CA ALA A 385 -13.82 10.60 17.34
C ALA A 385 -13.71 10.04 15.93
N HIS A 386 -12.48 9.94 15.35
CA HIS A 386 -12.22 9.36 14.05
C HIS A 386 -12.39 7.84 14.04
N ILE A 387 -12.05 7.18 15.15
CA ILE A 387 -12.24 5.73 15.30
C ILE A 387 -13.71 5.40 15.56
N ALA A 388 -14.37 6.18 16.42
CA ALA A 388 -15.77 5.95 16.78
C ALA A 388 -16.75 6.07 15.60
N CYS A 389 -16.41 6.82 14.53
CA CYS A 389 -17.26 6.89 13.34
C CYS A 389 -17.18 5.62 12.47
N LEU A 390 -16.12 4.81 12.60
CA LEU A 390 -15.92 3.55 11.87
C LEU A 390 -16.74 2.38 12.44
N GLY A 391 -17.17 2.48 13.71
CA GLY A 391 -17.95 1.44 14.40
C GLY A 391 -19.46 1.55 14.23
N LYS A 392 -19.93 2.58 13.52
CA LYS A 392 -21.36 2.85 13.29
C LYS A 392 -21.85 2.19 12.02
#